data_dd1768f89a4467ea6a09a082ef823986
#
_entry.id   dd1768f89a4467ea6a09a082ef823986
#
_cell.length_a   1.000
_cell.length_b   1.000
_cell.length_c   1.000
_cell.angle_alpha   90.00
_cell.angle_beta   90.00
_cell.angle_gamma   90.00
#
_symmetry.space_group_name_H-M   'P 1'
#
loop_
_entity.id
_entity.type
_entity.pdbx_description
1 polymer ?
#
loop_
_entity_poly.entity_id
_entity_poly.type
_entity_poly.pdbx_seq_one_letter_code
_entity_poly.pdbx_strand_id
1 'polypeptide(L)'
;MKKENRTRENLDLLNEFMKYAFDHPQILDKIPSGAEVVILPLDNPDLIRENKKMAETHIKAGKQVVLVKFERPQPVAPEFELVKR
;
A
#
# COMPACT_ATOMS: atom_id res chain seq x y z
N MET A 1 15.31 -0.98 -9.29
CA MET A 1 14.10 -0.14 -9.44
C MET A 1 14.49 1.33 -9.45
N LYS A 2 13.98 2.07 -10.41
CA LYS A 2 14.26 3.50 -10.48
C LYS A 2 13.46 4.24 -9.43
N LYS A 3 14.05 5.30 -8.87
CA LYS A 3 13.42 6.10 -7.82
C LYS A 3 12.04 6.64 -8.24
N GLU A 4 11.91 7.06 -9.49
CA GLU A 4 10.66 7.57 -10.04
C GLU A 4 9.54 6.52 -10.03
N ASN A 5 9.90 5.27 -10.35
CA ASN A 5 8.93 4.17 -10.35
C ASN A 5 8.42 3.88 -8.94
N ARG A 6 9.30 3.95 -7.93
CA ARG A 6 8.90 3.75 -6.54
C ARG A 6 7.94 4.83 -6.06
N THR A 7 8.19 6.07 -6.45
CA THR A 7 7.29 7.17 -6.10
C THR A 7 5.91 6.95 -6.71
N ARG A 8 5.85 6.57 -7.98
CA ARG A 8 4.59 6.30 -8.66
C ARG A 8 3.86 5.13 -8.02
N GLU A 9 4.57 4.05 -7.73
CA GLU A 9 3.98 2.87 -7.09
C GLU A 9 3.40 3.21 -5.72
N ASN A 10 4.08 4.04 -4.95
CA ASN A 10 3.57 4.47 -3.65
C ASN A 10 2.35 5.37 -3.78
N LEU A 11 2.31 6.24 -4.79
CA LEU A 11 1.14 7.07 -5.03
C LEU A 11 -0.07 6.23 -5.42
N ASP A 12 0.12 5.24 -6.29
CA ASP A 12 -0.95 4.34 -6.69
C ASP A 12 -1.45 3.53 -5.49
N LEU A 13 -0.51 3.07 -4.66
CA LEU A 13 -0.82 2.31 -3.46
C LEU A 13 -1.62 3.17 -2.47
N LEU A 14 -1.21 4.41 -2.29
CA LEU A 14 -1.92 5.34 -1.41
C LEU A 14 -3.34 5.59 -1.91
N ASN A 15 -3.51 5.76 -3.22
CA ASN A 15 -4.83 5.96 -3.81
C ASN A 15 -5.74 4.75 -3.57
N GLU A 16 -5.20 3.54 -3.72
CA GLU A 16 -5.97 2.32 -3.45
C GLU A 16 -6.33 2.22 -1.98
N PHE A 17 -5.40 2.54 -1.09
CA PHE A 17 -5.67 2.54 0.34
C PHE A 17 -6.74 3.57 0.70
N MET A 18 -6.68 4.76 0.12
CA MET A 18 -7.67 5.80 0.39
C MET A 18 -9.06 5.41 -0.08
N LYS A 19 -9.17 4.73 -1.22
CA LYS A 19 -10.45 4.18 -1.68
C LYS A 19 -11.02 3.19 -0.68
N TYR A 20 -10.17 2.31 -0.20
CA TYR A 20 -10.58 1.33 0.81
C TYR A 20 -11.04 2.03 2.10
N ALA A 21 -10.27 3.02 2.54
CA ALA A 21 -10.59 3.77 3.74
C ALA A 21 -11.90 4.55 3.61
N PHE A 22 -12.20 5.01 2.41
CA PHE A 22 -13.46 5.72 2.14
C PHE A 22 -14.66 4.81 2.37
N ASP A 23 -14.53 3.53 1.95
CA ASP A 23 -15.59 2.54 2.14
C ASP A 23 -15.61 1.97 3.55
N HIS A 24 -14.50 2.06 4.26
CA HIS A 24 -14.34 1.49 5.61
C HIS A 24 -13.72 2.54 6.55
N PRO A 25 -14.43 3.64 6.82
CA PRO A 25 -13.82 4.76 7.56
C PRO A 25 -13.36 4.39 8.98
N GLN A 26 -13.89 3.33 9.56
CA GLN A 26 -13.48 2.87 10.88
C GLN A 26 -12.01 2.47 10.95
N ILE A 27 -11.37 2.14 9.82
CA ILE A 27 -9.95 1.78 9.84
C ILE A 27 -9.07 2.97 10.18
N LEU A 28 -9.54 4.18 9.89
CA LEU A 28 -8.79 5.41 10.17
C LEU A 28 -8.66 5.66 11.66
N ASP A 29 -9.58 5.12 12.47
CA ASP A 29 -9.53 5.24 13.92
C ASP A 29 -8.32 4.51 14.51
N LYS A 30 -7.73 3.58 13.76
CA LYS A 30 -6.56 2.84 14.19
C LYS A 30 -5.25 3.61 13.96
N ILE A 31 -5.34 4.76 13.30
CA ILE A 31 -4.17 5.59 12.99
C ILE A 31 -4.16 6.77 13.94
N PRO A 32 -3.20 6.82 14.87
CA PRO A 32 -3.10 7.98 15.78
C PRO A 32 -2.83 9.27 15.01
N SER A 33 -3.35 10.37 15.53
CA SER A 33 -3.11 11.68 14.94
C SER A 33 -1.62 12.01 14.95
N GLY A 34 -1.12 12.46 13.80
CA GLY A 34 0.28 12.83 13.66
C GLY A 34 1.22 11.66 13.37
N ALA A 35 0.71 10.44 13.29
CA ALA A 35 1.54 9.28 12.95
C ALA A 35 1.88 9.27 11.47
N GLU A 36 3.10 8.79 11.16
CA GLU A 36 3.50 8.50 9.79
C GLU A 36 2.90 7.16 9.39
N VAL A 37 2.24 7.12 8.25
CA VAL A 37 1.65 5.87 7.74
C VAL A 37 2.57 5.32 6.65
N VAL A 38 3.01 4.08 6.84
CA VAL A 38 3.82 3.37 5.86
C VAL A 38 3.04 2.14 5.41
N ILE A 39 2.72 2.08 4.14
CA ILE A 39 1.92 0.99 3.59
C ILE A 39 2.85 -0.10 3.08
N LEU A 40 2.54 -1.34 3.47
CA LEU A 40 3.28 -2.52 3.04
C LEU A 40 2.40 -3.32 2.10
N PRO A 41 2.62 -3.19 0.78
CA PRO A 41 1.79 -3.90 -0.20
C PRO A 41 2.19 -5.37 -0.26
N LEU A 42 1.29 -6.25 0.15
CA LEU A 42 1.59 -7.68 0.27
C LEU A 42 1.87 -8.34 -1.08
N ASP A 43 1.42 -7.72 -2.17
CA ASP A 43 1.64 -8.21 -3.53
C ASP A 43 2.96 -7.73 -4.16
N ASN A 44 3.77 -6.94 -3.42
CA ASN A 44 5.01 -6.39 -3.96
C ASN A 44 6.13 -6.45 -2.92
N PRO A 45 6.87 -7.57 -2.87
CA PRO A 45 7.92 -7.76 -1.86
C PRO A 45 9.04 -6.71 -1.92
N ASP A 46 9.40 -6.24 -3.10
CA ASP A 46 10.46 -5.23 -3.25
C ASP A 46 10.04 -3.90 -2.62
N LEU A 47 8.78 -3.51 -2.84
CA LEU A 47 8.26 -2.27 -2.28
C LEU A 47 8.08 -2.40 -0.77
N ILE A 48 7.68 -3.58 -0.27
CA ILE A 48 7.65 -3.84 1.17
C ILE A 48 9.01 -3.57 1.79
N ARG A 49 10.05 -4.10 1.18
CA ARG A 49 11.41 -3.96 1.71
C ARG A 49 11.82 -2.49 1.76
N GLU A 50 11.59 -1.77 0.69
CA GLU A 50 11.93 -0.34 0.62
C GLU A 50 11.12 0.48 1.62
N ASN A 51 9.83 0.19 1.75
CA ASN A 51 8.98 0.91 2.67
C ASN A 51 9.31 0.60 4.13
N LYS A 52 9.73 -0.62 4.43
CA LYS A 52 10.22 -0.95 5.78
C LYS A 52 11.47 -0.17 6.14
N LYS A 53 12.39 0.00 5.20
CA LYS A 53 13.59 0.82 5.43
C LYS A 53 13.22 2.27 5.72
N MET A 54 12.26 2.79 4.98
CA MET A 54 11.76 4.14 5.20
C MET A 54 11.13 4.26 6.60
N ALA A 55 10.35 3.26 7.00
CA ALA A 55 9.74 3.24 8.32
C ALA A 55 10.79 3.25 9.43
N GLU A 56 11.85 2.46 9.27
CA GLU A 56 12.94 2.43 10.25
C GLU A 56 13.61 3.79 10.40
N THR A 57 13.80 4.50 9.29
CA THR A 57 14.36 5.85 9.30
C THR A 57 13.48 6.80 10.10
N HIS A 58 12.17 6.73 9.92
CA HIS A 58 11.24 7.58 10.67
C HIS A 58 11.23 7.23 12.17
N ILE A 59 11.28 5.93 12.48
CA ILE A 59 11.31 5.47 13.88
C ILE A 59 12.58 5.99 14.57
N LYS A 60 13.72 5.90 13.90
CA LYS A 60 14.99 6.40 14.44
C LYS A 60 14.98 7.91 14.63
N ALA A 61 14.18 8.62 13.84
CA ALA A 61 14.00 10.07 13.99
C ALA A 61 13.02 10.44 15.09
N GLY A 62 12.50 9.48 15.84
CA GLY A 62 11.58 9.71 16.94
C GLY A 62 10.13 9.89 16.53
N LYS A 63 9.79 9.55 15.30
CA LYS A 63 8.41 9.67 14.81
C LYS A 63 7.62 8.41 15.15
N GLN A 64 6.33 8.58 15.41
CA GLN A 64 5.41 7.46 15.55
C GLN A 64 5.05 6.95 14.15
N VAL A 65 5.21 5.65 13.95
CA VAL A 65 4.98 5.03 12.65
C VAL A 65 3.92 3.93 12.78
N VAL A 66 2.97 3.94 11.86
CA VAL A 66 1.97 2.86 11.73
C VAL A 66 2.25 2.13 10.44
N LEU A 67 2.50 0.83 10.55
CA LEU A 67 2.67 -0.02 9.38
C LEU A 67 1.32 -0.62 8.99
N VAL A 68 0.92 -0.40 7.76
CA VAL A 68 -0.35 -0.91 7.24
C VAL A 68 -0.05 -1.99 6.21
N LYS A 69 -0.34 -3.23 6.54
CA LYS A 69 -0.25 -4.32 5.57
C LYS A 69 -1.50 -4.28 4.71
N PHE A 70 -1.31 -4.12 3.42
CA PHE A 70 -2.42 -3.90 2.51
C PHE A 70 -2.28 -4.81 1.30
N GLU A 71 -3.32 -5.60 1.07
CA GLU A 71 -3.40 -6.43 -0.11
C GLU A 71 -4.38 -5.79 -1.07
N ARG A 72 -3.87 -5.37 -2.24
CA ARG A 72 -4.72 -4.75 -3.25
C ARG A 72 -5.59 -5.80 -3.90
N PRO A 73 -6.89 -5.49 -4.13
CA PRO A 73 -7.72 -6.42 -4.88
C PRO A 73 -7.12 -6.63 -6.27
N GLN A 74 -6.87 -7.89 -6.61
CA GLN A 74 -6.41 -8.22 -7.95
C GLN A 74 -7.59 -8.09 -8.91
N PRO A 75 -7.45 -7.36 -10.00
CA PRO A 75 -8.50 -7.38 -11.01
C PRO A 75 -8.63 -8.80 -11.54
N VAL A 76 -9.84 -9.33 -11.49
CA VAL A 76 -10.08 -10.65 -12.03
C VAL A 76 -9.99 -10.54 -13.55
N ALA A 77 -8.97 -11.16 -14.12
CA ALA A 77 -8.83 -11.17 -15.57
C ALA A 77 -9.98 -11.98 -16.17
N PRO A 78 -10.68 -11.44 -17.16
CA PRO A 78 -11.76 -12.20 -17.79
C PRO A 78 -11.18 -13.41 -18.51
N GLU A 79 -11.84 -14.53 -18.34
CA GLU A 79 -11.49 -15.73 -19.09
C GLU A 79 -12.24 -15.74 -20.40
N PHE A 80 -11.53 -16.03 -21.46
CA PHE A 80 -12.13 -16.11 -22.79
C PHE A 80 -12.11 -17.55 -23.25
N GLU A 81 -13.27 -18.03 -23.63
CA GLU A 81 -13.40 -19.36 -24.20
C GLU A 81 -13.97 -19.24 -25.60
N LEU A 82 -13.20 -19.66 -26.59
CA LEU A 82 -13.67 -19.66 -27.96
C LEU A 82 -14.36 -20.99 -28.25
N VAL A 83 -15.68 -20.92 -28.39
CA VAL A 83 -16.49 -22.09 -28.68
C VAL A 83 -16.67 -22.18 -30.20
N LYS A 84 -16.18 -23.26 -30.80
CA LYS A 84 -16.36 -23.53 -32.21
C LYS A 84 -17.48 -24.54 -32.40
N ARG A 85 -18.27 -24.30 -33.40
CA ARG A 85 -19.30 -25.23 -33.81
C ARG A 85 -18.79 -26.09 -34.95
#